data_b1623c94f26c481c2f7ae740b5129e0e
#
_entry.id   b1623c94f26c481c2f7ae740b5129e0e
#
_cell.length_a   1.000
_cell.length_b   1.000
_cell.length_c   1.000
_cell.angle_alpha   90.00
_cell.angle_beta   90.00
_cell.angle_gamma   90.00
#
_symmetry.space_group_name_H-M   'P 1'
#
loop_
_entity.id
_entity.type
_entity.pdbx_description
1 polymer ?
#
loop_
_entity_poly.entity_id
_entity_poly.type
_entity_poly.pdbx_seq_one_letter_code
_entity_poly.pdbx_strand_id
1 'polypeptide(L)'
;MGSIPFLEPSTPAGREALAAIVARPGRAVVALDFDGTLAEVVPDPERARAHPGTVPALAALAPKVASVVVVTGRPAGVAVRYGGFAGVAGLEHLVVLGHYGAERWDAVTGVVRAPAPHPGVASVRAELPGFLDRFGAWRGTWIEEKGRALAVHTRRAAEPQAAYEALRGPLAELAARHGLMLEPGRLVLELRPPGTDKGVALAEYLKEAGAESVLYAGDDLGDLPAFGAVEKLRSDGLPGLLVASDTVIAELAARADVVVDGPAGVVDLLEGLAARL
;
A
#
# COMPACT_ATOMS: atom_id res chain seq x y z
N MET A 1 -31.94 -8.99 -4.75
CA MET A 1 -30.52 -8.73 -4.44
C MET A 1 -30.32 -9.17 -3.02
N GLY A 2 -29.60 -10.28 -2.75
CA GLY A 2 -29.26 -10.70 -1.40
C GLY A 2 -28.26 -9.69 -0.82
N SER A 3 -28.47 -9.23 0.42
CA SER A 3 -27.50 -8.36 1.10
C SER A 3 -26.21 -9.17 1.26
N ILE A 4 -25.07 -8.64 0.77
CA ILE A 4 -23.75 -9.19 1.05
C ILE A 4 -23.57 -9.13 2.56
N PRO A 5 -23.37 -10.27 3.28
CA PRO A 5 -23.17 -10.23 4.71
C PRO A 5 -21.83 -9.54 4.98
N PHE A 6 -21.87 -8.42 5.70
CA PHE A 6 -20.66 -7.74 6.13
C PHE A 6 -19.92 -8.62 7.15
N LEU A 7 -18.62 -8.81 6.95
CA LEU A 7 -17.76 -9.52 7.88
C LEU A 7 -17.62 -8.72 9.20
N GLU A 8 -18.20 -9.23 10.28
CA GLU A 8 -18.10 -8.59 11.59
C GLU A 8 -16.67 -8.73 12.15
N PRO A 9 -16.09 -7.63 12.69
CA PRO A 9 -14.76 -7.66 13.28
C PRO A 9 -14.68 -8.66 14.45
N SER A 10 -13.62 -9.48 14.48
CA SER A 10 -13.38 -10.51 15.49
C SER A 10 -12.97 -9.92 16.84
N THR A 11 -12.33 -8.73 16.85
CA THR A 11 -11.80 -8.09 18.06
C THR A 11 -12.75 -7.04 18.64
N PRO A 12 -12.70 -6.75 19.95
CA PRO A 12 -13.44 -5.64 20.54
C PRO A 12 -13.08 -4.28 19.93
N ALA A 13 -11.78 -4.02 19.71
CA ALA A 13 -11.30 -2.78 19.12
C ALA A 13 -11.81 -2.57 17.69
N GLY A 14 -11.85 -3.65 16.89
CA GLY A 14 -12.41 -3.61 15.53
C GLY A 14 -13.91 -3.31 15.53
N ARG A 15 -14.69 -3.88 16.46
CA ARG A 15 -16.12 -3.57 16.60
C ARG A 15 -16.36 -2.12 17.01
N GLU A 16 -15.56 -1.60 17.94
CA GLU A 16 -15.61 -0.17 18.30
C GLU A 16 -15.28 0.73 17.12
N ALA A 17 -14.24 0.39 16.35
CA ALA A 17 -13.84 1.14 15.16
C ALA A 17 -14.94 1.13 14.08
N LEU A 18 -15.53 -0.03 13.80
CA LEU A 18 -16.65 -0.11 12.86
C LEU A 18 -17.84 0.73 13.32
N ALA A 19 -18.19 0.65 14.61
CA ALA A 19 -19.26 1.47 15.17
C ALA A 19 -18.98 2.98 15.04
N ALA A 20 -17.74 3.40 15.27
CA ALA A 20 -17.32 4.81 15.11
C ALA A 20 -17.39 5.26 13.64
N ILE A 21 -16.96 4.44 12.69
CA ILE A 21 -17.04 4.71 11.24
C ILE A 21 -18.51 4.88 10.82
N VAL A 22 -19.40 3.97 11.25
CA VAL A 22 -20.83 4.03 10.91
C VAL A 22 -21.53 5.21 11.57
N ALA A 23 -21.14 5.55 12.80
CA ALA A 23 -21.75 6.68 13.51
C ALA A 23 -21.41 8.05 12.91
N ARG A 24 -20.18 8.21 12.40
CA ARG A 24 -19.69 9.47 11.82
C ARG A 24 -18.88 9.24 10.54
N PRO A 25 -19.50 8.71 9.47
CA PRO A 25 -18.79 8.35 8.26
C PRO A 25 -18.06 9.53 7.60
N GLY A 26 -18.64 10.72 7.60
CA GLY A 26 -18.01 11.95 7.09
C GLY A 26 -16.74 12.40 7.87
N ARG A 27 -16.35 11.69 8.93
CA ARG A 27 -15.10 11.85 9.68
C ARG A 27 -14.20 10.61 9.62
N ALA A 28 -14.63 9.58 8.88
CA ALA A 28 -13.88 8.36 8.70
C ALA A 28 -13.01 8.42 7.45
N VAL A 29 -11.77 7.93 7.55
CA VAL A 29 -10.88 7.72 6.41
C VAL A 29 -10.79 6.23 6.13
N VAL A 30 -10.96 5.86 4.84
CA VAL A 30 -10.71 4.49 4.36
C VAL A 30 -9.38 4.47 3.62
N ALA A 31 -8.39 3.83 4.21
CA ALA A 31 -7.02 3.73 3.70
C ALA A 31 -6.74 2.30 3.23
N LEU A 32 -6.17 2.15 2.06
CA LEU A 32 -6.03 0.87 1.37
C LEU A 32 -4.64 0.77 0.74
N ASP A 33 -3.98 -0.38 0.88
CA ASP A 33 -2.88 -0.71 -0.01
C ASP A 33 -3.38 -1.00 -1.42
N PHE A 34 -2.47 -1.13 -2.38
CA PHE A 34 -2.81 -1.40 -3.79
C PHE A 34 -2.58 -2.86 -4.17
N ASP A 35 -1.32 -3.34 -4.09
CA ASP A 35 -0.94 -4.68 -4.54
C ASP A 35 -1.32 -5.73 -3.48
N GLY A 36 -2.06 -6.75 -3.84
CA GLY A 36 -2.58 -7.76 -2.91
C GLY A 36 -3.86 -7.32 -2.17
N THR A 37 -4.20 -6.02 -2.22
CA THR A 37 -5.37 -5.45 -1.53
C THR A 37 -6.45 -4.98 -2.53
N LEU A 38 -6.10 -4.15 -3.49
CA LEU A 38 -7.00 -3.68 -4.55
C LEU A 38 -6.72 -4.36 -5.89
N ALA A 39 -5.53 -4.90 -6.08
CA ALA A 39 -5.07 -5.56 -7.30
C ALA A 39 -4.41 -6.89 -6.94
N GLU A 40 -4.62 -7.93 -7.75
CA GLU A 40 -3.93 -9.21 -7.59
C GLU A 40 -2.40 -9.06 -7.70
N VAL A 41 -1.67 -9.80 -6.87
CA VAL A 41 -0.22 -9.93 -6.99
C VAL A 41 0.11 -10.81 -8.18
N VAL A 42 0.67 -10.21 -9.23
CA VAL A 42 1.01 -10.90 -10.48
C VAL A 42 2.53 -11.00 -10.67
N PRO A 43 3.01 -12.01 -11.44
CA PRO A 43 4.46 -12.19 -11.68
C PRO A 43 5.14 -10.99 -12.36
N ASP A 44 4.40 -10.25 -13.18
CA ASP A 44 4.86 -9.03 -13.85
C ASP A 44 4.15 -7.81 -13.26
N PRO A 45 4.83 -6.99 -12.43
CA PRO A 45 4.22 -5.85 -11.77
C PRO A 45 3.56 -4.83 -12.72
N GLU A 46 4.03 -4.74 -13.97
CA GLU A 46 3.47 -3.83 -14.98
C GLU A 46 2.08 -4.29 -15.48
N ARG A 47 1.74 -5.56 -15.25
CA ARG A 47 0.46 -6.15 -15.61
C ARG A 47 -0.57 -6.12 -14.50
N ALA A 48 -0.19 -5.71 -13.28
CA ALA A 48 -1.15 -5.56 -12.20
C ALA A 48 -2.24 -4.57 -12.57
N ARG A 49 -3.49 -4.92 -12.27
CA ARG A 49 -4.67 -4.05 -12.44
C ARG A 49 -5.56 -4.25 -11.22
N ALA A 50 -6.22 -3.18 -10.81
CA ALA A 50 -7.24 -3.28 -9.77
C ALA A 50 -8.29 -4.32 -10.15
N HIS A 51 -8.80 -5.03 -9.14
CA HIS A 51 -9.91 -5.95 -9.31
C HIS A 51 -11.10 -5.23 -9.96
N PRO A 52 -11.85 -5.86 -10.90
CA PRO A 52 -12.93 -5.19 -11.63
C PRO A 52 -13.99 -4.53 -10.75
N GLY A 53 -14.24 -5.07 -9.55
CA GLY A 53 -15.17 -4.51 -8.58
C GLY A 53 -14.62 -3.31 -7.78
N THR A 54 -13.31 -3.05 -7.80
CA THR A 54 -12.67 -2.02 -6.97
C THR A 54 -13.22 -0.63 -7.23
N VAL A 55 -13.22 -0.21 -8.49
CA VAL A 55 -13.69 1.15 -8.86
C VAL A 55 -15.17 1.35 -8.52
N PRO A 56 -16.10 0.44 -8.86
CA PRO A 56 -17.49 0.55 -8.44
C PRO A 56 -17.68 0.61 -6.93
N ALA A 57 -17.00 -0.26 -6.16
CA ALA A 57 -17.10 -0.28 -4.69
C ALA A 57 -16.59 1.02 -4.06
N LEU A 58 -15.43 1.51 -4.52
CA LEU A 58 -14.88 2.79 -4.06
C LEU A 58 -15.76 3.98 -4.44
N ALA A 59 -16.30 4.01 -5.64
CA ALA A 59 -17.21 5.09 -6.09
C ALA A 59 -18.52 5.13 -5.30
N ALA A 60 -19.01 3.97 -4.81
CA ALA A 60 -20.16 3.90 -3.94
C ALA A 60 -19.87 4.33 -2.51
N LEU A 61 -18.63 4.10 -2.02
CA LEU A 61 -18.21 4.38 -0.66
C LEU A 61 -17.69 5.82 -0.47
N ALA A 62 -16.83 6.30 -1.40
CA ALA A 62 -16.10 7.54 -1.21
C ALA A 62 -16.97 8.78 -0.95
N PRO A 63 -18.17 8.95 -1.56
CA PRO A 63 -19.04 10.07 -1.25
C PRO A 63 -19.62 10.04 0.17
N LYS A 64 -19.51 8.92 0.89
CA LYS A 64 -20.10 8.71 2.22
C LYS A 64 -19.10 8.93 3.36
N VAL A 65 -17.80 8.85 3.07
CA VAL A 65 -16.72 8.99 4.05
C VAL A 65 -15.96 10.30 3.87
N ALA A 66 -15.11 10.66 4.84
CA ALA A 66 -14.30 11.88 4.74
C ALA A 66 -13.35 11.81 3.52
N SER A 67 -12.70 10.68 3.32
CA SER A 67 -11.89 10.41 2.12
C SER A 67 -11.56 8.93 2.00
N VAL A 68 -11.20 8.55 0.77
CA VAL A 68 -10.51 7.29 0.47
C VAL A 68 -9.07 7.62 0.09
N VAL A 69 -8.11 6.90 0.68
CA VAL A 69 -6.69 7.06 0.38
C VAL A 69 -6.05 5.72 0.03
N VAL A 70 -5.32 5.66 -1.07
CA VAL A 70 -4.50 4.50 -1.43
C VAL A 70 -3.06 4.79 -1.02
N VAL A 71 -2.45 3.93 -0.19
CA VAL A 71 -1.08 4.06 0.30
C VAL A 71 -0.23 2.92 -0.24
N THR A 72 0.67 3.20 -1.17
CA THR A 72 1.37 2.18 -1.95
C THR A 72 2.86 2.46 -2.14
N GLY A 73 3.66 1.39 -2.31
CA GLY A 73 5.05 1.49 -2.77
C GLY A 73 5.20 1.87 -4.25
N ARG A 74 4.12 1.78 -5.04
CA ARG A 74 4.14 2.20 -6.45
C ARG A 74 4.26 3.71 -6.58
N PRO A 75 4.82 4.23 -7.71
CA PRO A 75 4.64 5.62 -8.07
C PRO A 75 3.14 5.98 -8.13
N ALA A 76 2.76 7.15 -7.59
CA ALA A 76 1.35 7.53 -7.49
C ALA A 76 0.62 7.51 -8.86
N GLY A 77 1.24 8.05 -9.91
CA GLY A 77 0.67 8.03 -11.26
C GLY A 77 0.52 6.64 -11.87
N VAL A 78 1.37 5.67 -11.46
CA VAL A 78 1.25 4.26 -11.87
C VAL A 78 0.06 3.61 -11.17
N ALA A 79 -0.08 3.81 -9.86
CA ALA A 79 -1.21 3.28 -9.10
C ALA A 79 -2.55 3.85 -9.61
N VAL A 80 -2.61 5.15 -9.90
CA VAL A 80 -3.80 5.79 -10.51
C VAL A 80 -4.16 5.16 -11.84
N ARG A 81 -3.17 4.96 -12.73
CA ARG A 81 -3.41 4.34 -14.04
C ARG A 81 -3.84 2.88 -13.94
N TYR A 82 -3.20 2.09 -13.06
CA TYR A 82 -3.50 0.67 -12.89
C TYR A 82 -4.80 0.43 -12.12
N GLY A 83 -5.16 1.36 -11.24
CA GLY A 83 -6.43 1.37 -10.53
C GLY A 83 -7.61 1.87 -11.36
N GLY A 84 -7.33 2.62 -12.45
CA GLY A 84 -8.40 3.24 -13.24
C GLY A 84 -9.12 4.37 -12.50
N PHE A 85 -8.44 5.09 -11.59
CA PHE A 85 -9.07 6.02 -10.66
C PHE A 85 -9.35 7.41 -11.23
N ALA A 86 -8.62 7.81 -12.28
CA ALA A 86 -8.71 9.16 -12.82
C ALA A 86 -10.05 9.43 -13.52
N GLY A 87 -10.70 10.53 -13.18
CA GLY A 87 -11.93 10.99 -13.84
C GLY A 87 -13.19 10.14 -13.55
N VAL A 88 -13.14 9.32 -12.51
CA VAL A 88 -14.29 8.48 -12.11
C VAL A 88 -15.22 9.29 -11.21
N ALA A 89 -16.50 9.35 -11.60
CA ALA A 89 -17.55 9.96 -10.78
C ALA A 89 -17.70 9.19 -9.45
N GLY A 90 -17.75 9.94 -8.33
CA GLY A 90 -17.75 9.40 -6.98
C GLY A 90 -16.36 9.23 -6.38
N LEU A 91 -15.27 9.42 -7.14
CA LEU A 91 -13.90 9.37 -6.64
C LEU A 91 -13.21 10.74 -6.61
N GLU A 92 -13.98 11.84 -6.60
CA GLU A 92 -13.47 13.21 -6.67
C GLU A 92 -12.51 13.56 -5.51
N HIS A 93 -12.64 12.89 -4.38
CA HIS A 93 -11.83 13.10 -3.18
C HIS A 93 -10.84 11.95 -2.90
N LEU A 94 -10.61 11.07 -3.89
CA LEU A 94 -9.61 10.02 -3.77
C LEU A 94 -8.20 10.63 -3.75
N VAL A 95 -7.36 10.15 -2.85
CA VAL A 95 -5.94 10.48 -2.78
C VAL A 95 -5.11 9.22 -2.97
N VAL A 96 -4.00 9.32 -3.70
CA VAL A 96 -3.01 8.25 -3.80
C VAL A 96 -1.67 8.74 -3.26
N LEU A 97 -1.20 8.09 -2.19
CA LEU A 97 0.12 8.29 -1.59
C LEU A 97 1.06 7.23 -2.17
N GLY A 98 1.79 7.61 -3.20
CA GLY A 98 2.77 6.75 -3.88
C GLY A 98 4.14 6.81 -3.20
N HIS A 99 5.02 5.85 -3.51
CA HIS A 99 6.34 5.73 -2.90
C HIS A 99 6.31 5.89 -1.37
N TYR A 100 5.38 5.16 -0.73
CA TYR A 100 5.20 5.19 0.73
C TYR A 100 4.94 6.59 1.29
N GLY A 101 4.21 7.45 0.53
CA GLY A 101 3.88 8.82 0.91
C GLY A 101 4.81 9.91 0.34
N ALA A 102 5.92 9.54 -0.33
CA ALA A 102 6.81 10.52 -0.97
C ALA A 102 6.18 11.21 -2.20
N GLU A 103 5.14 10.64 -2.77
CA GLU A 103 4.32 11.21 -3.83
C GLU A 103 2.87 11.28 -3.41
N ARG A 104 2.17 12.33 -3.83
CA ARG A 104 0.74 12.49 -3.61
C ARG A 104 0.05 12.88 -4.92
N TRP A 105 -0.96 12.12 -5.29
CA TRP A 105 -1.92 12.47 -6.33
C TRP A 105 -3.29 12.71 -5.70
N ASP A 106 -3.94 13.79 -6.10
CA ASP A 106 -5.31 14.13 -5.68
C ASP A 106 -6.24 14.09 -6.89
N ALA A 107 -7.35 13.41 -6.80
CA ALA A 107 -8.35 13.31 -7.87
C ALA A 107 -8.93 14.69 -8.26
N VAL A 108 -9.07 15.62 -7.30
CA VAL A 108 -9.53 17.00 -7.53
C VAL A 108 -8.65 17.73 -8.55
N THR A 109 -7.34 17.57 -8.46
CA THR A 109 -6.39 18.29 -9.32
C THR A 109 -5.88 17.46 -10.49
N GLY A 110 -5.91 16.14 -10.37
CA GLY A 110 -5.31 15.19 -11.31
C GLY A 110 -3.77 15.25 -11.35
N VAL A 111 -3.13 15.96 -10.43
CA VAL A 111 -1.69 16.24 -10.44
C VAL A 111 -0.97 15.43 -9.38
N VAL A 112 0.16 14.83 -9.77
CA VAL A 112 1.12 14.23 -8.82
C VAL A 112 2.03 15.32 -8.28
N ARG A 113 2.07 15.47 -6.96
CA ARG A 113 3.02 16.32 -6.24
C ARG A 113 4.08 15.45 -5.57
N ALA A 114 5.33 15.87 -5.66
CA ALA A 114 6.46 15.17 -5.05
C ALA A 114 7.60 16.15 -4.76
N PRO A 115 8.40 15.94 -3.69
CA PRO A 115 9.63 16.68 -3.48
C PRO A 115 10.67 16.34 -4.56
N ALA A 116 11.78 17.04 -4.61
CA ALA A 116 12.90 16.68 -5.49
C ALA A 116 13.38 15.25 -5.23
N PRO A 117 13.77 14.47 -6.25
CA PRO A 117 14.33 13.14 -6.06
C PRO A 117 15.59 13.17 -5.18
N HIS A 118 15.75 12.15 -4.32
CA HIS A 118 16.96 12.01 -3.51
C HIS A 118 18.18 11.76 -4.41
N PRO A 119 19.31 12.48 -4.24
CA PRO A 119 20.46 12.38 -5.14
C PRO A 119 21.08 10.97 -5.17
N GLY A 120 21.00 10.22 -4.08
CA GLY A 120 21.46 8.83 -3.99
C GLY A 120 20.78 7.89 -4.99
N VAL A 121 19.54 8.18 -5.40
CA VAL A 121 18.83 7.36 -6.41
C VAL A 121 19.55 7.43 -7.75
N ALA A 122 20.00 8.62 -8.18
CA ALA A 122 20.76 8.76 -9.42
C ALA A 122 22.13 8.04 -9.34
N SER A 123 22.79 8.12 -8.18
CA SER A 123 24.08 7.45 -7.94
C SER A 123 23.93 5.92 -8.00
N VAL A 124 22.94 5.37 -7.29
CA VAL A 124 22.65 3.93 -7.33
C VAL A 124 22.24 3.47 -8.74
N ARG A 125 21.43 4.26 -9.45
CA ARG A 125 21.04 3.96 -10.85
C ARG A 125 22.25 3.74 -11.75
N ALA A 126 23.29 4.57 -11.60
CA ALA A 126 24.50 4.47 -12.39
C ALA A 126 25.36 3.25 -11.99
N GLU A 127 25.41 2.92 -10.69
CA GLU A 127 26.29 1.86 -10.16
C GLU A 127 25.65 0.46 -10.23
N LEU A 128 24.34 0.34 -10.07
CA LEU A 128 23.62 -0.91 -9.84
C LEU A 128 23.84 -1.98 -10.94
N PRO A 129 23.82 -1.67 -12.25
CA PRO A 129 24.06 -2.68 -13.28
C PRO A 129 25.43 -3.34 -13.12
N GLY A 130 26.50 -2.56 -13.05
CA GLY A 130 27.86 -3.09 -12.87
C GLY A 130 28.09 -3.73 -11.51
N PHE A 131 27.30 -3.34 -10.50
CA PHE A 131 27.31 -3.97 -9.18
C PHE A 131 26.73 -5.41 -9.27
N LEU A 132 25.58 -5.59 -9.89
CA LEU A 132 24.95 -6.90 -10.09
C LEU A 132 25.83 -7.83 -10.93
N ASP A 133 26.49 -7.31 -11.96
CA ASP A 133 27.43 -8.10 -12.78
C ASP A 133 28.59 -8.69 -11.95
N ARG A 134 29.11 -7.93 -10.98
CA ARG A 134 30.20 -8.42 -10.08
C ARG A 134 29.75 -9.51 -9.12
N PHE A 135 28.50 -9.51 -8.72
CA PHE A 135 27.92 -10.56 -7.86
C PHE A 135 27.45 -11.80 -8.63
N GLY A 136 27.81 -11.89 -9.93
CA GLY A 136 27.35 -12.96 -10.80
C GLY A 136 25.87 -12.80 -11.05
N ALA A 137 25.52 -11.95 -12.03
CA ALA A 137 24.14 -11.67 -12.37
C ALA A 137 23.31 -12.95 -12.36
N TRP A 138 22.51 -13.15 -11.34
CA TRP A 138 21.61 -14.29 -11.26
C TRP A 138 20.69 -14.21 -12.47
N ARG A 139 20.80 -15.21 -13.35
CA ARG A 139 20.01 -15.23 -14.57
C ARG A 139 18.53 -15.08 -14.23
N GLY A 140 17.87 -14.04 -14.77
CA GLY A 140 16.47 -13.73 -14.51
C GLY A 140 16.22 -12.69 -13.41
N THR A 141 17.25 -12.12 -12.78
CA THR A 141 17.05 -10.88 -12.01
C THR A 141 16.92 -9.70 -12.96
N TRP A 142 16.12 -8.70 -12.58
CA TRP A 142 16.02 -7.46 -13.35
C TRP A 142 15.85 -6.25 -12.45
N ILE A 143 16.24 -5.09 -12.97
CA ILE A 143 16.07 -3.81 -12.30
C ILE A 143 14.78 -3.19 -12.79
N GLU A 144 13.89 -2.82 -11.87
CA GLU A 144 12.72 -1.99 -12.12
C GLU A 144 13.06 -0.54 -11.74
N GLU A 145 12.84 0.38 -12.69
CA GLU A 145 13.02 1.81 -12.48
C GLU A 145 11.72 2.43 -11.99
N LYS A 146 11.70 2.89 -10.75
CA LYS A 146 10.52 3.53 -10.14
C LYS A 146 10.63 5.06 -10.07
N GLY A 147 11.65 5.66 -10.69
CA GLY A 147 11.89 7.11 -10.68
C GLY A 147 12.52 7.61 -9.38
N ARG A 148 11.94 7.32 -8.24
CA ARG A 148 12.41 7.73 -6.89
C ARG A 148 13.04 6.60 -6.11
N ALA A 149 13.00 5.40 -6.63
CA ALA A 149 13.58 4.18 -6.08
C ALA A 149 14.01 3.26 -7.22
N LEU A 150 14.80 2.24 -6.90
CA LEU A 150 15.18 1.17 -7.81
C LEU A 150 14.84 -0.16 -7.13
N ALA A 151 14.22 -1.10 -7.84
CA ALA A 151 13.91 -2.39 -7.30
C ALA A 151 14.65 -3.50 -8.08
N VAL A 152 15.29 -4.41 -7.35
CA VAL A 152 15.91 -5.62 -7.91
C VAL A 152 14.98 -6.79 -7.65
N HIS A 153 14.41 -7.33 -8.71
CA HIS A 153 13.51 -8.48 -8.64
C HIS A 153 14.27 -9.77 -8.86
N THR A 154 13.99 -10.79 -8.04
CA THR A 154 14.58 -12.12 -8.15
C THR A 154 13.56 -13.19 -8.58
N ARG A 155 12.29 -12.87 -8.72
CA ARG A 155 11.19 -13.81 -9.01
C ARG A 155 11.41 -14.69 -10.26
N ARG A 156 12.14 -14.17 -11.26
CA ARG A 156 12.43 -14.89 -12.52
C ARG A 156 13.81 -15.55 -12.53
N ALA A 157 14.56 -15.47 -11.43
CA ALA A 157 15.82 -16.20 -11.29
C ALA A 157 15.56 -17.71 -11.25
N ALA A 158 16.57 -18.50 -11.63
CA ALA A 158 16.47 -19.96 -11.57
C ALA A 158 16.21 -20.46 -10.13
N GLU A 159 16.81 -19.78 -9.15
CA GLU A 159 16.63 -20.00 -7.72
C GLU A 159 16.24 -18.67 -7.04
N PRO A 160 14.96 -18.25 -7.08
CA PRO A 160 14.54 -16.91 -6.66
C PRO A 160 14.91 -16.56 -5.23
N GLN A 161 14.72 -17.50 -4.30
CA GLN A 161 15.01 -17.29 -2.89
C GLN A 161 16.53 -17.20 -2.63
N ALA A 162 17.32 -18.07 -3.24
CA ALA A 162 18.79 -18.04 -3.10
C ALA A 162 19.37 -16.72 -3.66
N ALA A 163 18.86 -16.25 -4.80
CA ALA A 163 19.24 -14.96 -5.38
C ALA A 163 18.87 -13.79 -4.45
N TYR A 164 17.67 -13.83 -3.86
CA TYR A 164 17.20 -12.83 -2.91
C TYR A 164 18.12 -12.74 -1.68
N GLU A 165 18.41 -13.86 -1.03
CA GLU A 165 19.26 -13.90 0.16
C GLU A 165 20.70 -13.46 -0.15
N ALA A 166 21.27 -13.90 -1.29
CA ALA A 166 22.61 -13.52 -1.70
C ALA A 166 22.75 -12.02 -1.99
N LEU A 167 21.72 -11.36 -2.53
CA LEU A 167 21.75 -9.95 -2.90
C LEU A 167 21.39 -9.02 -1.75
N ARG A 168 20.67 -9.49 -0.73
CA ARG A 168 20.14 -8.66 0.35
C ARG A 168 21.22 -7.86 1.09
N GLY A 169 22.27 -8.51 1.58
CA GLY A 169 23.37 -7.84 2.30
C GLY A 169 24.11 -6.83 1.41
N PRO A 170 24.65 -7.29 0.25
CA PRO A 170 25.37 -6.41 -0.67
C PRO A 170 24.57 -5.20 -1.16
N LEU A 171 23.27 -5.35 -1.43
CA LEU A 171 22.41 -4.24 -1.84
C LEU A 171 22.08 -3.29 -0.68
N ALA A 172 22.01 -3.79 0.56
CA ALA A 172 21.87 -2.93 1.73
C ALA A 172 23.11 -2.03 1.93
N GLU A 173 24.30 -2.58 1.74
CA GLU A 173 25.54 -1.80 1.79
C GLU A 173 25.62 -0.77 0.66
N LEU A 174 25.22 -1.15 -0.56
CA LEU A 174 25.15 -0.22 -1.69
C LEU A 174 24.18 0.94 -1.39
N ALA A 175 22.98 0.64 -0.92
CA ALA A 175 21.98 1.63 -0.55
C ALA A 175 22.55 2.61 0.51
N ALA A 176 23.13 2.08 1.59
CA ALA A 176 23.68 2.88 2.70
C ALA A 176 24.79 3.85 2.25
N ARG A 177 25.68 3.41 1.33
CA ARG A 177 26.74 4.28 0.77
C ARG A 177 26.19 5.53 0.08
N HIS A 178 24.97 5.45 -0.45
CA HIS A 178 24.32 6.55 -1.17
C HIS A 178 23.19 7.23 -0.36
N GLY A 179 23.11 6.97 0.96
CA GLY A 179 22.10 7.55 1.84
C GLY A 179 20.68 7.02 1.56
N LEU A 180 20.59 5.83 0.95
CA LEU A 180 19.35 5.10 0.75
C LEU A 180 19.22 3.95 1.77
N MET A 181 18.05 3.38 1.87
CA MET A 181 17.79 2.15 2.60
C MET A 181 17.36 1.04 1.66
N LEU A 182 17.52 -0.20 2.09
CA LEU A 182 16.98 -1.36 1.41
C LEU A 182 15.65 -1.74 2.06
N GLU A 183 14.58 -1.75 1.27
CA GLU A 183 13.28 -2.26 1.66
C GLU A 183 13.10 -3.68 1.10
N PRO A 184 13.02 -4.71 1.97
CA PRO A 184 12.77 -6.08 1.54
C PRO A 184 11.28 -6.30 1.28
N GLY A 185 10.95 -6.80 0.08
CA GLY A 185 9.62 -7.28 -0.28
C GLY A 185 9.66 -8.74 -0.73
N ARG A 186 8.54 -9.27 -1.20
CA ARG A 186 8.43 -10.67 -1.63
C ARG A 186 9.22 -10.91 -2.93
N LEU A 187 10.45 -11.42 -2.82
CA LEU A 187 11.40 -11.65 -3.93
C LEU A 187 11.73 -10.35 -4.70
N VAL A 188 11.75 -9.24 -3.98
CA VAL A 188 12.16 -7.92 -4.47
C VAL A 188 12.93 -7.19 -3.38
N LEU A 189 13.96 -6.47 -3.78
CA LEU A 189 14.81 -5.66 -2.93
C LEU A 189 14.80 -4.23 -3.47
N GLU A 190 14.13 -3.31 -2.75
CA GLU A 190 13.97 -1.93 -3.20
C GLU A 190 14.97 -1.01 -2.50
N LEU A 191 15.75 -0.28 -3.28
CA LEU A 191 16.68 0.76 -2.82
C LEU A 191 15.94 2.10 -2.91
N ARG A 192 15.58 2.67 -1.75
CA ARG A 192 14.74 3.87 -1.65
C ARG A 192 15.27 4.88 -0.62
N PRO A 193 14.88 6.16 -0.71
CA PRO A 193 15.17 7.13 0.35
C PRO A 193 14.59 6.69 1.69
N PRO A 194 15.28 6.96 2.82
CA PRO A 194 14.76 6.72 4.16
C PRO A 194 13.71 7.78 4.54
N GLY A 195 13.03 7.54 5.67
CA GLY A 195 12.19 8.53 6.35
C GLY A 195 10.70 8.49 5.99
N THR A 196 10.29 7.63 5.06
CA THR A 196 8.87 7.40 4.75
C THR A 196 8.57 5.91 4.78
N ASP A 197 7.45 5.55 5.35
CA ASP A 197 6.82 4.22 5.25
C ASP A 197 5.30 4.40 5.23
N LYS A 198 4.54 3.32 5.01
CA LYS A 198 3.09 3.41 4.95
C LYS A 198 2.47 3.91 6.26
N GLY A 199 3.10 3.65 7.40
CA GLY A 199 2.62 4.10 8.71
C GLY A 199 2.79 5.60 8.92
N VAL A 200 3.96 6.14 8.61
CA VAL A 200 4.22 7.59 8.65
C VAL A 200 3.29 8.32 7.70
N ALA A 201 3.20 7.86 6.44
CA ALA A 201 2.34 8.47 5.44
C ALA A 201 0.86 8.46 5.85
N LEU A 202 0.38 7.34 6.40
CA LEU A 202 -0.98 7.22 6.90
C LEU A 202 -1.25 8.17 8.07
N ALA A 203 -0.37 8.20 9.08
CA ALA A 203 -0.55 9.03 10.26
C ALA A 203 -0.57 10.53 9.92
N GLU A 204 0.33 10.98 9.04
CA GLU A 204 0.35 12.36 8.55
C GLU A 204 -0.94 12.71 7.79
N TYR A 205 -1.38 11.81 6.90
CA TYR A 205 -2.61 12.01 6.14
C TYR A 205 -3.85 12.09 7.05
N LEU A 206 -3.98 11.17 8.02
CA LEU A 206 -5.11 11.17 8.97
C LEU A 206 -5.17 12.46 9.79
N LYS A 207 -4.00 12.96 10.22
CA LYS A 207 -3.90 14.24 10.92
C LYS A 207 -4.32 15.41 10.03
N GLU A 208 -3.87 15.47 8.78
CA GLU A 208 -4.24 16.48 7.80
C GLU A 208 -5.75 16.46 7.51
N ALA A 209 -6.32 15.27 7.33
CA ALA A 209 -7.73 15.08 7.06
C ALA A 209 -8.63 15.34 8.27
N GLY A 210 -8.08 15.51 9.48
CA GLY A 210 -8.85 15.63 10.71
C GLY A 210 -9.72 14.40 10.97
N ALA A 211 -9.18 13.20 10.66
CA ALA A 211 -9.88 11.94 10.81
C ALA A 211 -10.24 11.66 12.27
N GLU A 212 -11.44 11.15 12.51
CA GLU A 212 -11.90 10.71 13.84
C GLU A 212 -12.01 9.18 13.92
N SER A 213 -11.92 8.48 12.80
CA SER A 213 -11.80 7.04 12.71
C SER A 213 -11.10 6.64 11.40
N VAL A 214 -10.52 5.44 11.36
CA VAL A 214 -9.84 4.93 10.18
C VAL A 214 -10.13 3.45 9.96
N LEU A 215 -10.24 3.05 8.68
CA LEU A 215 -10.08 1.67 8.24
C LEU A 215 -8.78 1.60 7.46
N TYR A 216 -7.91 0.62 7.76
CA TYR A 216 -6.74 0.31 6.95
C TYR A 216 -6.78 -1.14 6.49
N ALA A 217 -6.57 -1.37 5.19
CA ALA A 217 -6.46 -2.71 4.62
C ALA A 217 -5.10 -2.88 3.90
N GLY A 218 -4.44 -4.03 4.12
CA GLY A 218 -3.17 -4.40 3.52
C GLY A 218 -2.95 -5.90 3.51
N ASP A 219 -1.90 -6.39 2.82
CA ASP A 219 -1.63 -7.82 2.61
C ASP A 219 -0.21 -8.27 2.97
N ASP A 220 0.78 -7.38 2.96
CA ASP A 220 2.18 -7.76 3.04
C ASP A 220 2.96 -7.13 4.22
N LEU A 221 4.27 -7.47 4.30
CA LEU A 221 5.14 -6.93 5.35
C LEU A 221 5.29 -5.41 5.30
N GLY A 222 5.13 -4.80 4.12
CA GLY A 222 5.17 -3.35 3.94
C GLY A 222 3.97 -2.62 4.59
N ASP A 223 2.92 -3.37 4.99
CA ASP A 223 1.75 -2.85 5.69
C ASP A 223 1.89 -2.86 7.21
N LEU A 224 2.86 -3.61 7.76
CA LEU A 224 3.09 -3.65 9.20
C LEU A 224 3.31 -2.28 9.85
N PRO A 225 4.05 -1.33 9.24
CA PRO A 225 4.14 0.03 9.76
C PRO A 225 2.78 0.74 9.84
N ALA A 226 1.90 0.57 8.85
CA ALA A 226 0.56 1.15 8.86
C ALA A 226 -0.34 0.51 9.92
N PHE A 227 -0.26 -0.82 10.10
CA PHE A 227 -0.91 -1.50 11.22
C PHE A 227 -0.44 -0.94 12.55
N GLY A 228 0.88 -0.79 12.76
CA GLY A 228 1.46 -0.19 13.97
C GLY A 228 0.99 1.26 14.19
N ALA A 229 0.86 2.04 13.13
CA ALA A 229 0.34 3.41 13.23
C ALA A 229 -1.13 3.42 13.69
N VAL A 230 -1.99 2.55 13.14
CA VAL A 230 -3.40 2.43 13.56
C VAL A 230 -3.51 1.94 15.00
N GLU A 231 -2.71 0.96 15.42
CA GLU A 231 -2.69 0.49 16.82
C GLU A 231 -2.28 1.60 17.80
N LYS A 232 -1.28 2.41 17.41
CA LYS A 232 -0.88 3.57 18.19
C LYS A 232 -2.02 4.59 18.27
N LEU A 233 -2.68 4.90 17.17
CA LEU A 233 -3.83 5.81 17.12
C LEU A 233 -4.98 5.31 17.99
N ARG A 234 -5.26 4.00 18.04
CA ARG A 234 -6.22 3.39 18.96
C ARG A 234 -5.86 3.70 20.42
N SER A 235 -4.58 3.57 20.77
CA SER A 235 -4.10 3.90 22.13
C SER A 235 -4.23 5.38 22.46
N ASP A 236 -4.18 6.24 21.45
CA ASP A 236 -4.34 7.67 21.55
C ASP A 236 -5.85 8.10 21.47
N GLY A 237 -6.78 7.12 21.40
CA GLY A 237 -8.24 7.35 21.43
C GLY A 237 -8.91 7.54 20.05
N LEU A 238 -8.21 7.30 18.94
CA LEU A 238 -8.78 7.31 17.59
C LEU A 238 -9.12 5.89 17.16
N PRO A 239 -10.42 5.51 17.03
CA PRO A 239 -10.83 4.18 16.61
C PRO A 239 -10.30 3.83 15.21
N GLY A 240 -9.69 2.65 15.08
CA GLY A 240 -9.17 2.16 13.81
C GLY A 240 -9.59 0.72 13.56
N LEU A 241 -9.94 0.35 12.33
CA LEU A 241 -10.27 -1.00 11.88
C LEU A 241 -9.14 -1.52 11.02
N LEU A 242 -8.53 -2.65 11.41
CA LEU A 242 -7.44 -3.30 10.67
C LEU A 242 -7.96 -4.48 9.88
N VAL A 243 -7.67 -4.50 8.60
CA VAL A 243 -8.09 -5.54 7.66
C VAL A 243 -6.86 -6.16 7.01
N ALA A 244 -6.72 -7.48 7.11
CA ALA A 244 -5.77 -8.23 6.30
C ALA A 244 -6.50 -8.80 5.08
N SER A 245 -5.99 -8.52 3.88
CA SER A 245 -6.59 -9.02 2.64
C SER A 245 -6.15 -10.45 2.29
N ASP A 246 -5.26 -11.03 3.09
CA ASP A 246 -4.79 -12.42 2.95
C ASP A 246 -4.29 -12.94 4.31
N THR A 247 -4.06 -14.25 4.39
CA THR A 247 -3.44 -14.93 5.54
C THR A 247 -1.98 -15.32 5.32
N VAL A 248 -1.41 -15.00 4.16
CA VAL A 248 -0.03 -15.37 3.78
C VAL A 248 0.99 -14.80 4.76
N ILE A 249 0.79 -13.56 5.23
CA ILE A 249 1.61 -12.95 6.27
C ILE A 249 0.93 -13.17 7.63
N ALA A 250 1.35 -14.24 8.32
CA ALA A 250 0.75 -14.63 9.60
C ALA A 250 0.78 -13.52 10.66
N GLU A 251 1.83 -12.69 10.69
CA GLU A 251 1.95 -11.55 11.61
C GLU A 251 0.87 -10.50 11.33
N LEU A 252 0.61 -10.19 10.06
CA LEU A 252 -0.42 -9.22 9.67
C LEU A 252 -1.81 -9.77 10.01
N ALA A 253 -2.10 -11.02 9.62
CA ALA A 253 -3.38 -11.68 9.89
C ALA A 253 -3.69 -11.77 11.39
N ALA A 254 -2.67 -12.03 12.24
CA ALA A 254 -2.84 -12.12 13.69
C ALA A 254 -3.19 -10.76 14.35
N ARG A 255 -2.85 -9.64 13.71
CA ARG A 255 -3.13 -8.26 14.19
C ARG A 255 -4.41 -7.69 13.60
N ALA A 256 -4.97 -8.31 12.57
CA ALA A 256 -6.18 -7.85 11.89
C ALA A 256 -7.44 -8.09 12.72
N ASP A 257 -8.39 -7.18 12.63
CA ASP A 257 -9.74 -7.33 13.17
C ASP A 257 -10.64 -8.11 12.23
N VAL A 258 -10.36 -7.99 10.93
CA VAL A 258 -11.06 -8.69 9.84
C VAL A 258 -10.00 -9.27 8.90
N VAL A 259 -10.22 -10.50 8.46
CA VAL A 259 -9.41 -11.13 7.40
C VAL A 259 -10.34 -11.43 6.25
N VAL A 260 -9.96 -11.03 5.04
CA VAL A 260 -10.73 -11.25 3.81
C VAL A 260 -9.90 -12.04 2.79
N ASP A 261 -10.51 -12.54 1.75
CA ASP A 261 -9.86 -13.36 0.72
C ASP A 261 -9.44 -12.51 -0.48
N GLY A 262 -8.28 -11.88 -0.35
CA GLY A 262 -7.67 -11.09 -1.41
C GLY A 262 -8.48 -9.87 -1.86
N PRO A 263 -8.18 -9.34 -3.05
CA PRO A 263 -8.86 -8.15 -3.59
C PRO A 263 -10.37 -8.31 -3.76
N ALA A 264 -10.85 -9.51 -4.07
CA ALA A 264 -12.27 -9.79 -4.16
C ALA A 264 -12.96 -9.62 -2.79
N GLY A 265 -12.36 -10.17 -1.72
CA GLY A 265 -12.87 -10.01 -0.37
C GLY A 265 -12.82 -8.57 0.14
N VAL A 266 -11.81 -7.79 -0.29
CA VAL A 266 -11.76 -6.35 -0.02
C VAL A 266 -12.91 -5.63 -0.71
N VAL A 267 -13.22 -5.96 -1.96
CA VAL A 267 -14.37 -5.39 -2.68
C VAL A 267 -15.67 -5.66 -1.94
N ASP A 268 -15.90 -6.91 -1.53
CA ASP A 268 -17.09 -7.29 -0.75
C ASP A 268 -17.20 -6.51 0.56
N LEU A 269 -16.06 -6.31 1.26
CA LEU A 269 -16.00 -5.51 2.47
C LEU A 269 -16.38 -4.04 2.22
N LEU A 270 -15.85 -3.43 1.16
CA LEU A 270 -16.13 -2.04 0.79
C LEU A 270 -17.59 -1.84 0.38
N GLU A 271 -18.15 -2.75 -0.40
CA GLU A 271 -19.58 -2.75 -0.78
C GLU A 271 -20.49 -2.93 0.44
N GLY A 272 -20.14 -3.87 1.32
CA GLY A 272 -20.86 -4.09 2.57
C GLY A 272 -20.79 -2.86 3.50
N LEU A 273 -19.64 -2.19 3.58
CA LEU A 273 -19.50 -0.94 4.33
C LEU A 273 -20.34 0.17 3.68
N ALA A 274 -20.24 0.35 2.36
CA ALA A 274 -21.04 1.34 1.64
C ALA A 274 -22.55 1.15 1.83
N ALA A 275 -23.02 -0.10 1.92
CA ALA A 275 -24.43 -0.40 2.16
C ALA A 275 -24.91 -0.07 3.58
N ARG A 276 -23.98 -0.01 4.56
CA ARG A 276 -24.28 0.33 5.96
C ARG A 276 -24.28 1.85 6.24
N LEU A 277 -23.57 2.61 5.40
CA LEU A 277 -23.49 4.07 5.47
C LEU A 277 -24.59 4.74 4.63
#